data_8409b8793ada88c97fbd726a3f543acc
#
_entry.id   8409b8793ada88c97fbd726a3f543acc
#
_cell.length_a   1.000
_cell.length_b   1.000
_cell.length_c   1.000
_cell.angle_alpha   90.00
_cell.angle_beta   90.00
_cell.angle_gamma   90.00
#
_symmetry.space_group_name_H-M   'P 1'
#
loop_
_entity.id
_entity.type
_entity.pdbx_description
1 polymer ?
#
loop_
_entity_poly.entity_id
_entity_poly.type
_entity_poly.pdbx_seq_one_letter_code
_entity_poly.pdbx_strand_id
1 'polypeptide(L)'
;MEDAKAEELLSAERARVERLLKDLAEAGTADRDAANQSGDMYDSAEPLTTEGTDESIRTELEERLAAIGRAEQRLAAGTYGVSVRSGQPIPDDRLEADPAAELTVEEAG
;
A
#
# COMPACT_ATOMS: atom_id res chain seq x y z
N MET A 1 -18.99 1.70 -9.57
CA MET A 1 -18.84 2.36 -8.25
C MET A 1 -18.95 3.85 -8.43
N GLU A 2 -19.65 4.50 -7.54
CA GLU A 2 -19.80 5.95 -7.62
C GLU A 2 -18.49 6.66 -7.29
N ASP A 3 -18.28 7.80 -7.93
CA ASP A 3 -17.04 8.57 -7.76
C ASP A 3 -16.82 8.97 -6.30
N ALA A 4 -17.88 9.37 -5.61
CA ALA A 4 -17.76 9.78 -4.21
C ALA A 4 -17.27 8.62 -3.33
N LYS A 5 -17.79 7.44 -3.57
CA LYS A 5 -17.37 6.27 -2.83
C LYS A 5 -15.94 5.86 -3.17
N ALA A 6 -15.59 5.94 -4.46
CA ALA A 6 -14.22 5.65 -4.89
C ALA A 6 -13.24 6.61 -4.24
N GLU A 7 -13.57 7.90 -4.20
CA GLU A 7 -12.74 8.90 -3.57
C GLU A 7 -12.54 8.61 -2.09
N GLU A 8 -13.62 8.23 -1.42
CA GLU A 8 -13.55 7.89 0.00
C GLU A 8 -12.66 6.69 0.24
N LEU A 9 -12.82 5.64 -0.56
CA LEU A 9 -12.01 4.43 -0.42
C LEU A 9 -10.53 4.70 -0.72
N LEU A 10 -10.26 5.48 -1.77
CA LEU A 10 -8.88 5.80 -2.11
C LEU A 10 -8.22 6.67 -1.05
N SER A 11 -8.97 7.63 -0.52
CA SER A 11 -8.47 8.50 0.54
C SER A 11 -8.15 7.70 1.81
N ALA A 12 -9.03 6.77 2.17
CA ALA A 12 -8.81 5.92 3.34
C ALA A 12 -7.61 4.99 3.13
N GLU A 13 -7.48 4.43 1.94
CA GLU A 13 -6.36 3.55 1.64
C GLU A 13 -5.04 4.31 1.64
N ARG A 14 -5.02 5.51 1.08
CA ARG A 14 -3.83 6.35 1.11
C ARG A 14 -3.41 6.65 2.54
N ALA A 15 -4.35 7.05 3.37
CA ALA A 15 -4.05 7.35 4.77
C ALA A 15 -3.50 6.12 5.49
N ARG A 16 -4.06 4.95 5.21
CA ARG A 16 -3.60 3.71 5.83
C ARG A 16 -2.17 3.39 5.42
N VAL A 17 -1.87 3.50 4.14
CA VAL A 17 -0.54 3.16 3.62
C VAL A 17 0.50 4.17 4.12
N GLU A 18 0.14 5.46 4.13
CA GLU A 18 1.05 6.49 4.63
C GLU A 18 1.35 6.30 6.10
N ARG A 19 0.35 5.89 6.87
CA ARG A 19 0.55 5.61 8.29
C ARG A 19 1.47 4.41 8.48
N LEU A 20 1.29 3.36 7.68
CA LEU A 20 2.15 2.19 7.78
C LEU A 20 3.60 2.53 7.43
N LEU A 21 3.80 3.37 6.41
CA LEU A 21 5.15 3.81 6.06
C LEU A 21 5.77 4.63 7.18
N LYS A 22 4.99 5.50 7.79
CA LYS A 22 5.46 6.31 8.90
C LYS A 22 5.81 5.43 10.10
N ASP A 23 4.93 4.49 10.42
CA ASP A 23 5.17 3.57 11.54
C ASP A 23 6.43 2.75 11.31
N LEU A 24 6.63 2.30 10.08
CA LEU A 24 7.82 1.53 9.74
C LEU A 24 9.09 2.36 9.93
N ALA A 25 9.06 3.61 9.52
CA ALA A 25 10.20 4.50 9.68
C ALA A 25 10.48 4.78 11.15
N GLU A 26 9.42 5.01 11.93
CA GLU A 26 9.56 5.26 13.35
C GLU A 26 10.03 4.02 14.12
N ALA A 27 9.51 2.86 13.74
CA ALA A 27 9.92 1.62 14.36
C ALA A 27 11.41 1.36 14.13
N GLY A 28 11.89 1.64 12.91
CA GLY A 28 13.30 1.50 12.62
C GLY A 28 14.17 2.40 13.49
N THR A 29 13.71 3.61 13.71
CA THR A 29 14.42 4.56 14.57
C THR A 29 14.37 4.11 16.02
N ALA A 30 13.19 3.72 16.48
CA ALA A 30 13.00 3.26 17.85
C ALA A 30 13.82 1.99 18.11
N ASP A 31 13.88 1.10 17.15
CA ASP A 31 14.65 -0.12 17.28
C ASP A 31 16.13 0.17 17.44
N ARG A 32 16.64 1.15 16.73
CA ARG A 32 18.03 1.54 16.87
C ARG A 32 18.31 2.10 18.25
N ASP A 33 17.42 2.92 18.76
CA ASP A 33 17.56 3.47 20.09
C ASP A 33 17.47 2.38 21.15
N ALA A 34 16.53 1.49 21.00
CA ALA A 34 16.35 0.36 21.91
C ALA A 34 17.58 -0.54 21.89
N ALA A 35 18.13 -0.80 20.72
CA ALA A 35 19.31 -1.62 20.59
C ALA A 35 20.50 -0.99 21.33
N ASN A 36 20.62 0.32 21.28
CA ASN A 36 21.67 1.03 21.99
C ASN A 36 21.50 0.94 23.50
N GLN A 37 20.29 0.84 23.97
CA GLN A 37 20.00 0.83 25.40
C GLN A 37 20.06 -0.55 26.01
N SER A 38 19.41 -1.50 25.39
CA SER A 38 19.32 -2.85 25.92
C SER A 38 20.09 -3.87 25.11
N GLY A 39 20.18 -3.65 23.85
CA GLY A 39 21.13 -4.33 22.98
C GLY A 39 21.03 -5.82 22.82
N ASP A 40 20.18 -6.49 23.55
CA ASP A 40 20.24 -7.94 23.56
C ASP A 40 18.95 -8.64 23.15
N MET A 41 17.83 -8.00 23.37
CA MET A 41 16.56 -8.64 23.10
C MET A 41 16.40 -8.99 21.63
N TYR A 42 16.99 -8.21 20.78
CA TYR A 42 16.86 -8.37 19.33
C TYR A 42 18.12 -8.90 18.69
N ASP A 43 19.05 -9.29 19.50
CA ASP A 43 20.31 -9.81 19.00
C ASP A 43 20.21 -11.21 18.49
N SER A 44 19.06 -11.79 18.54
CA SER A 44 18.86 -13.08 17.96
C SER A 44 19.07 -12.99 16.46
N ALA A 45 18.98 -14.10 15.79
CA ALA A 45 19.25 -14.21 14.38
C ALA A 45 18.31 -13.38 13.50
N GLU A 46 17.36 -12.72 14.13
CA GLU A 46 16.33 -12.02 13.40
C GLU A 46 16.68 -10.67 12.82
N PRO A 47 17.67 -9.93 13.31
CA PRO A 47 17.91 -8.57 12.81
C PRO A 47 18.10 -8.49 11.32
N LEU A 48 18.82 -9.42 10.72
CA LEU A 48 19.06 -9.40 9.28
C LEU A 48 17.80 -9.71 8.49
N THR A 49 17.04 -10.68 8.95
CA THR A 49 15.79 -11.05 8.31
C THR A 49 14.78 -9.92 8.44
N THR A 50 14.72 -9.31 9.61
CA THR A 50 13.81 -8.20 9.85
C THR A 50 14.14 -7.02 8.94
N GLU A 51 15.41 -6.72 8.79
CA GLU A 51 15.85 -5.63 7.93
C GLU A 51 15.39 -5.86 6.49
N GLY A 52 15.64 -7.05 5.96
CA GLY A 52 15.21 -7.39 4.63
C GLY A 52 13.70 -7.34 4.49
N THR A 53 12.98 -7.82 5.48
CA THR A 53 11.53 -7.80 5.48
C THR A 53 11.00 -6.38 5.50
N ASP A 54 11.60 -5.51 6.34
CA ASP A 54 11.16 -4.12 6.42
C ASP A 54 11.37 -3.39 5.10
N GLU A 55 12.47 -3.65 4.43
CA GLU A 55 12.72 -3.03 3.16
C GLU A 55 11.76 -3.52 2.08
N SER A 56 11.46 -4.81 2.09
CA SER A 56 10.47 -5.38 1.17
C SER A 56 9.09 -4.78 1.41
N ILE A 57 8.70 -4.65 2.66
CA ILE A 57 7.41 -4.06 3.02
C ILE A 57 7.37 -2.60 2.61
N ARG A 58 8.45 -1.87 2.83
CA ARG A 58 8.50 -0.47 2.42
C ARG A 58 8.32 -0.33 0.93
N THR A 59 9.00 -1.14 0.15
CA THR A 59 8.89 -1.12 -1.30
C THR A 59 7.47 -1.40 -1.73
N GLU A 60 6.83 -2.41 -1.13
CA GLU A 60 5.44 -2.72 -1.46
C GLU A 60 4.51 -1.57 -1.13
N LEU A 61 4.71 -0.93 0.02
CA LEU A 61 3.87 0.19 0.42
C LEU A 61 4.08 1.39 -0.49
N GLU A 62 5.30 1.65 -0.90
CA GLU A 62 5.59 2.74 -1.84
C GLU A 62 4.98 2.47 -3.21
N GLU A 63 5.02 1.24 -3.67
CA GLU A 63 4.37 0.85 -4.92
C GLU A 63 2.86 1.00 -4.81
N ARG A 64 2.32 0.67 -3.64
CA ARG A 64 0.90 0.84 -3.37
C ARG A 64 0.50 2.30 -3.42
N LEU A 65 1.29 3.18 -2.83
CA LEU A 65 1.03 4.63 -2.91
C LEU A 65 1.03 5.12 -4.34
N ALA A 66 1.98 4.63 -5.14
CA ALA A 66 2.04 5.00 -6.55
C ALA A 66 0.78 4.55 -7.29
N ALA A 67 0.31 3.34 -6.99
CA ALA A 67 -0.91 2.82 -7.60
C ALA A 67 -2.14 3.62 -7.18
N ILE A 68 -2.19 4.02 -5.90
CA ILE A 68 -3.27 4.87 -5.41
C ILE A 68 -3.27 6.21 -6.15
N GLY A 69 -2.10 6.81 -6.33
CA GLY A 69 -1.97 8.06 -7.08
C GLY A 69 -2.47 7.93 -8.51
N ARG A 70 -2.14 6.82 -9.18
CA ARG A 70 -2.65 6.58 -10.53
C ARG A 70 -4.16 6.42 -10.54
N ALA A 71 -4.70 5.72 -9.52
CA ALA A 71 -6.15 5.56 -9.41
C ALA A 71 -6.85 6.89 -9.19
N GLU A 72 -6.27 7.75 -8.37
CA GLU A 72 -6.81 9.09 -8.14
C GLU A 72 -6.82 9.90 -9.43
N GLN A 73 -5.79 9.77 -10.23
CA GLN A 73 -5.74 10.45 -11.52
C GLN A 73 -6.81 9.93 -12.47
N ARG A 74 -7.02 8.62 -12.49
CA ARG A 74 -8.08 8.04 -13.32
C ARG A 74 -9.46 8.49 -12.84
N LEU A 75 -9.64 8.60 -11.53
CA LEU A 75 -10.90 9.10 -10.99
C LEU A 75 -11.17 10.52 -11.45
N ALA A 76 -10.16 11.38 -11.38
CA ALA A 76 -10.28 12.76 -11.86
C ALA A 76 -10.55 12.83 -13.36
N ALA A 77 -10.02 11.88 -14.11
CA ALA A 77 -10.19 11.84 -15.57
C ALA A 77 -11.48 11.14 -16.00
N GLY A 78 -12.21 10.52 -15.07
CA GLY A 78 -13.44 9.82 -15.39
C GLY A 78 -13.23 8.42 -15.92
N THR A 79 -12.05 7.83 -15.71
CA THR A 79 -11.73 6.48 -16.21
C THR A 79 -11.50 5.48 -15.09
N TYR A 80 -11.88 5.83 -13.87
CA TYR A 80 -11.75 4.92 -12.76
C TYR A 80 -12.74 3.76 -12.87
N GLY A 81 -12.34 2.59 -12.40
CA GLY A 81 -13.21 1.44 -12.31
C GLY A 81 -13.17 0.53 -13.52
N VAL A 82 -12.26 0.80 -14.46
CA VAL A 82 -12.08 -0.08 -15.62
C VAL A 82 -10.62 -0.47 -15.70
N SER A 83 -10.39 -1.65 -16.30
CA SER A 83 -9.03 -2.15 -16.44
C SER A 83 -8.20 -1.21 -17.32
N VAL A 84 -6.97 -0.94 -16.90
CA VAL A 84 -6.04 -0.13 -17.69
C VAL A 84 -5.57 -0.89 -18.93
N ARG A 85 -5.74 -2.21 -18.94
CA ARG A 85 -5.30 -3.04 -20.05
C ARG A 85 -6.38 -3.21 -21.11
N SER A 86 -7.60 -3.54 -20.69
CA SER A 86 -8.66 -3.91 -21.61
C SER A 86 -9.84 -2.94 -21.62
N GLY A 87 -9.94 -2.06 -20.62
CA GLY A 87 -11.10 -1.19 -20.47
C GLY A 87 -12.33 -1.90 -19.95
N GLN A 88 -12.20 -3.16 -19.56
CA GLN A 88 -13.32 -3.91 -19.00
C GLN A 88 -13.62 -3.45 -17.59
N PRO A 89 -14.90 -3.45 -17.18
CA PRO A 89 -15.24 -3.01 -15.83
C PRO A 89 -14.60 -3.90 -14.77
N ILE A 90 -14.08 -3.27 -13.75
CA ILE A 90 -13.57 -3.98 -12.57
C ILE A 90 -14.74 -4.08 -11.59
N PRO A 91 -15.08 -5.29 -11.11
CA PRO A 91 -16.22 -5.44 -10.20
C PRO A 91 -16.08 -4.59 -8.95
N ASP A 92 -17.20 -4.09 -8.44
CA ASP A 92 -17.20 -3.28 -7.22
C ASP A 92 -16.62 -4.03 -6.03
N ASP A 93 -16.85 -5.32 -5.94
CA ASP A 93 -16.29 -6.14 -4.88
C ASP A 93 -14.78 -6.03 -4.84
N ARG A 94 -14.16 -6.07 -6.01
CA ARG A 94 -12.72 -5.97 -6.10
C ARG A 94 -12.25 -4.56 -5.76
N LEU A 95 -12.98 -3.54 -6.19
CA LEU A 95 -12.62 -2.16 -5.88
C LEU A 95 -12.80 -1.84 -4.40
N GLU A 96 -13.78 -2.46 -3.75
CA GLU A 96 -13.93 -2.30 -2.31
C GLU A 96 -12.77 -2.93 -1.54
N ALA A 97 -12.30 -4.08 -1.99
CA ALA A 97 -11.16 -4.75 -1.39
C ALA A 97 -9.84 -4.07 -1.76
N ASP A 98 -9.76 -3.53 -2.97
CA ASP A 98 -8.55 -2.89 -3.48
C ASP A 98 -8.92 -1.72 -4.37
N PRO A 99 -9.10 -0.54 -3.77
CA PRO A 99 -9.50 0.65 -4.55
C PRO A 99 -8.51 1.07 -5.62
N ALA A 100 -7.26 0.65 -5.50
CA ALA A 100 -6.23 0.97 -6.48
C ALA A 100 -6.09 -0.09 -7.56
N ALA A 101 -6.99 -1.07 -7.60
CA ALA A 101 -6.92 -2.14 -8.60
C ALA A 101 -6.93 -1.55 -10.01
N GLU A 102 -6.04 -2.06 -10.84
CA GLU A 102 -5.85 -1.58 -12.20
C GLU A 102 -6.29 -2.60 -13.23
N LEU A 103 -6.49 -3.84 -12.81
CA LEU A 103 -6.82 -4.95 -13.69
C LEU A 103 -8.00 -5.73 -13.12
N THR A 104 -8.73 -6.42 -13.99
CA THR A 104 -9.72 -7.37 -13.51
C THR A 104 -9.02 -8.56 -12.86
N VAL A 105 -9.78 -9.35 -12.12
CA VAL A 105 -9.22 -10.54 -11.46
C VAL A 105 -8.59 -11.47 -12.50
N GLU A 106 -9.25 -11.63 -13.62
CA GLU A 106 -8.77 -12.51 -14.69
C GLU A 106 -7.46 -12.03 -15.27
N GLU A 107 -7.31 -10.72 -15.42
CA GLU A 107 -6.09 -10.14 -15.96
C GLU A 107 -4.95 -10.15 -14.97
N ALA A 108 -5.27 -9.99 -13.69
CA ALA A 108 -4.26 -9.98 -12.64
C ALA A 108 -3.80 -11.38 -12.29
N GLY A 109 -4.66 -12.34 -12.49
CA GLY A 109 -4.34 -13.74 -12.23
C GLY A 109 -3.59 -14.35 -13.38
#